data_b862c5a15bbd3fce06acb0b139e64e7b
#
_entry.id   b862c5a15bbd3fce06acb0b139e64e7b
#
_cell.length_a   1.000
_cell.length_b   1.000
_cell.length_c   1.000
_cell.angle_alpha   90.00
_cell.angle_beta   90.00
_cell.angle_gamma   90.00
#
_symmetry.space_group_name_H-M   'P 1'
#
loop_
_entity.id
_entity.type
_entity.pdbx_description
1 polymer ?
#
loop_
_entity_poly.entity_id
_entity_poly.type
_entity_poly.pdbx_seq_one_letter_code
_entity_poly.pdbx_strand_id
1 'polypeptide(L)'
;LGLMTGDKKFSTASEIKATPPNSISDEIVLSAKDLKVWDNGDFINFDLPKGEILGVTGLDGQGQDNFVKALAGIDQPLSGEVIVKQSDEERERTKKDYTTVNSLLDAKKSGVGYVSGDRKKEGIFPNMSIYENMVIPLYKGKQAKTSGGFIGFIKWMELNGIFDWEVERLSIKTGPKNNLITSLSGGNQQKVMIARAFTTTPKILILNDPARGIDVGAKRDLYKHLRIFVNEGGTAIFLSSELEEFIGLCHRVLVFRDGSIFETFEKEDINPNTILEGMFGHTQKKSNNNLSTGQNSDHKANNNPIIQNKIIKPTVPTNVKVVDFTDKPKSNEKIKVKYF
;
A
#
# COMPACT_ATOMS: atom_id res chain seq x y z
N LEU A 1 19.02 42.39 7.30
CA LEU A 1 19.28 40.97 7.15
C LEU A 1 18.74 40.20 8.39
N GLY A 2 17.46 40.29 8.69
CA GLY A 2 16.87 39.73 9.92
C GLY A 2 15.38 39.42 9.82
N LEU A 3 14.82 39.28 8.61
CA LEU A 3 13.36 39.15 8.44
C LEU A 3 12.90 37.98 7.53
N MET A 4 13.72 36.95 7.37
CA MET A 4 13.36 35.75 6.57
C MET A 4 13.56 34.41 7.26
N THR A 5 13.82 34.38 8.56
CA THR A 5 13.79 33.13 9.34
C THR A 5 12.73 33.28 10.42
N GLY A 6 11.48 33.03 10.04
CA GLY A 6 10.45 32.72 11.03
C GLY A 6 10.86 31.44 11.76
N ASP A 7 11.32 31.57 13.00
CA ASP A 7 11.52 30.49 13.94
C ASP A 7 10.19 29.77 14.24
N LYS A 8 9.72 29.00 13.26
CA LYS A 8 8.84 27.87 13.56
C LYS A 8 9.76 26.72 13.93
N LYS A 9 9.96 26.55 15.24
CA LYS A 9 10.47 25.29 15.80
C LYS A 9 9.80 24.15 15.06
N PHE A 10 10.59 23.44 14.25
CA PHE A 10 10.17 22.18 13.68
C PHE A 10 9.95 21.23 14.85
N SER A 11 8.69 21.04 15.23
CA SER A 11 8.35 19.96 16.15
C SER A 11 8.72 18.66 15.45
N THR A 12 9.70 17.99 16.03
CA THR A 12 10.13 16.66 15.65
C THR A 12 8.92 15.69 15.67
N ALA A 13 8.98 14.59 14.93
CA ALA A 13 7.95 13.55 14.84
C ALA A 13 7.36 13.09 16.19
N SER A 14 8.08 13.37 17.31
CA SER A 14 7.67 13.09 18.69
C SER A 14 6.49 13.91 19.23
N GLU A 15 6.06 15.00 18.57
CA GLU A 15 4.91 15.80 19.03
C GLU A 15 3.55 15.36 18.46
N ILE A 16 3.53 14.37 17.58
CA ILE A 16 2.29 13.71 17.19
C ILE A 16 2.00 12.58 18.20
N LYS A 17 1.80 12.93 19.47
CA LYS A 17 1.10 12.07 20.44
C LYS A 17 -0.39 12.06 20.06
N ALA A 18 -0.71 11.51 18.91
CA ALA A 18 -2.08 11.22 18.57
C ALA A 18 -2.46 9.91 19.28
N THR A 19 -3.56 9.95 19.99
CA THR A 19 -4.25 8.77 20.48
C THR A 19 -4.37 7.77 19.34
N PRO A 20 -4.00 6.51 19.54
CA PRO A 20 -4.19 5.50 18.48
C PRO A 20 -5.65 5.44 18.08
N PRO A 21 -5.95 5.00 16.85
CA PRO A 21 -7.31 4.69 16.44
C PRO A 21 -8.02 3.81 17.47
N ASN A 22 -9.35 3.86 17.50
CA ASN A 22 -10.20 3.06 18.38
C ASN A 22 -9.81 1.58 18.33
N SER A 23 -10.21 0.82 19.35
CA SER A 23 -9.91 -0.60 19.48
C SER A 23 -10.12 -1.37 18.18
N ILE A 24 -9.09 -2.12 17.78
CA ILE A 24 -9.17 -3.10 16.68
C ILE A 24 -10.28 -4.09 17.01
N SER A 25 -11.11 -4.42 16.02
CA SER A 25 -12.17 -5.41 16.16
C SER A 25 -11.61 -6.82 15.93
N ASP A 26 -12.21 -7.83 16.53
CA ASP A 26 -11.88 -9.25 16.25
C ASP A 26 -12.38 -9.70 14.86
N GLU A 27 -13.14 -8.85 14.16
CA GLU A 27 -13.67 -9.15 12.83
C GLU A 27 -12.55 -9.11 11.77
N ILE A 28 -12.25 -10.25 11.14
CA ILE A 28 -11.28 -10.34 10.05
C ILE A 28 -11.93 -9.88 8.74
N VAL A 29 -11.34 -8.88 8.08
CA VAL A 29 -11.87 -8.30 6.84
C VAL A 29 -11.09 -8.71 5.60
N LEU A 30 -9.83 -9.16 5.76
CA LEU A 30 -9.00 -9.72 4.70
C LEU A 30 -8.10 -10.81 5.28
N SER A 31 -7.91 -11.90 4.54
CA SER A 31 -6.96 -12.97 4.87
C SER A 31 -6.15 -13.36 3.65
N ALA A 32 -4.89 -13.70 3.86
CA ALA A 32 -4.08 -14.44 2.91
C ALA A 32 -3.85 -15.85 3.45
N LYS A 33 -4.09 -16.87 2.63
CA LYS A 33 -3.93 -18.28 3.00
C LYS A 33 -2.96 -18.95 2.05
N ASP A 34 -1.89 -19.51 2.61
CA ASP A 34 -0.83 -20.20 1.88
C ASP A 34 -0.32 -19.40 0.67
N LEU A 35 -0.34 -18.05 0.83
CA LEU A 35 0.02 -17.11 -0.23
C LEU A 35 1.52 -17.18 -0.50
N LYS A 36 1.89 -17.34 -1.76
CA LYS A 36 3.28 -17.35 -2.20
C LYS A 36 3.50 -16.28 -3.24
N VAL A 37 4.39 -15.34 -2.96
CA VAL A 37 4.70 -14.21 -3.86
C VAL A 37 6.01 -14.38 -4.61
N TRP A 38 6.89 -15.28 -4.13
CA TRP A 38 8.15 -15.65 -4.77
C TRP A 38 8.38 -17.16 -4.75
N ASP A 39 9.09 -17.70 -5.77
CA ASP A 39 9.36 -19.15 -5.88
C ASP A 39 10.09 -19.73 -4.65
N ASN A 40 11.04 -18.97 -4.11
CA ASN A 40 11.85 -19.38 -2.95
C ASN A 40 11.32 -18.82 -1.62
N GLY A 41 10.22 -18.06 -1.63
CA GLY A 41 9.62 -17.51 -0.42
C GLY A 41 8.81 -18.58 0.33
N ASP A 42 8.66 -18.40 1.65
CA ASP A 42 7.76 -19.23 2.45
C ASP A 42 6.29 -18.88 2.21
N PHE A 43 5.39 -19.77 2.60
CA PHE A 43 3.97 -19.52 2.55
C PHE A 43 3.57 -18.43 3.57
N ILE A 44 2.82 -17.45 3.11
CA ILE A 44 2.33 -16.36 3.93
C ILE A 44 0.89 -16.68 4.35
N ASN A 45 0.69 -16.77 5.67
CA ASN A 45 -0.63 -16.82 6.29
C ASN A 45 -0.80 -15.55 7.13
N PHE A 46 -1.84 -14.79 6.83
CA PHE A 46 -2.01 -13.45 7.37
C PHE A 46 -3.49 -13.09 7.48
N ASP A 47 -3.86 -12.47 8.60
CA ASP A 47 -5.20 -11.95 8.86
C ASP A 47 -5.15 -10.45 9.17
N LEU A 48 -6.07 -9.69 8.58
CA LEU A 48 -6.25 -8.26 8.78
C LEU A 48 -7.56 -8.01 9.52
N PRO A 49 -7.50 -7.64 10.80
CA PRO A 49 -8.67 -7.24 11.57
C PRO A 49 -9.22 -5.88 11.09
N LYS A 50 -10.54 -5.70 11.27
CA LYS A 50 -11.20 -4.42 11.00
C LYS A 50 -10.70 -3.33 11.95
N GLY A 51 -10.44 -2.14 11.39
CA GLY A 51 -9.96 -1.01 12.16
C GLY A 51 -8.44 -0.99 12.38
N GLU A 52 -7.71 -1.93 11.79
CA GLU A 52 -6.24 -1.94 11.84
C GLU A 52 -5.63 -0.99 10.80
N ILE A 53 -4.55 -0.31 11.17
CA ILE A 53 -3.55 0.24 10.24
C ILE A 53 -2.34 -0.67 10.33
N LEU A 54 -2.16 -1.51 9.32
CA LEU A 54 -1.04 -2.43 9.20
C LEU A 54 0.10 -1.77 8.43
N GLY A 55 1.28 -1.71 9.01
CA GLY A 55 2.51 -1.34 8.31
C GLY A 55 3.11 -2.54 7.57
N VAL A 56 3.68 -2.30 6.40
CA VAL A 56 4.45 -3.29 5.64
C VAL A 56 5.75 -2.64 5.19
N THR A 57 6.87 -3.30 5.41
CA THR A 57 8.20 -2.81 5.01
C THR A 57 9.15 -3.96 4.67
N GLY A 58 10.33 -3.62 4.18
CA GLY A 58 11.40 -4.54 3.84
C GLY A 58 12.48 -3.80 3.06
N LEU A 59 13.65 -4.38 2.90
CA LEU A 59 14.65 -3.85 1.98
C LEU A 59 14.09 -3.86 0.55
N ASP A 60 14.62 -3.01 -0.32
CA ASP A 60 14.12 -2.92 -1.69
C ASP A 60 14.18 -4.29 -2.38
N GLY A 61 13.07 -4.66 -3.04
CA GLY A 61 12.96 -5.92 -3.75
C GLY A 61 12.85 -7.17 -2.87
N GLN A 62 12.35 -7.11 -1.64
CA GLN A 62 12.20 -8.28 -0.76
C GLN A 62 10.80 -8.91 -0.78
N GLY A 63 9.93 -8.53 -1.73
CA GLY A 63 8.62 -9.16 -1.95
C GLY A 63 7.44 -8.41 -1.33
N GLN A 64 7.67 -7.36 -0.53
CA GLN A 64 6.62 -6.55 0.10
C GLN A 64 5.70 -5.87 -0.93
N ASP A 65 6.26 -5.40 -2.05
CA ASP A 65 5.49 -4.81 -3.15
C ASP A 65 4.59 -5.86 -3.82
N ASN A 66 5.13 -7.05 -4.11
CA ASN A 66 4.36 -8.16 -4.66
C ASN A 66 3.24 -8.58 -3.71
N PHE A 67 3.50 -8.61 -2.40
CA PHE A 67 2.50 -8.94 -1.40
C PHE A 67 1.32 -7.96 -1.42
N VAL A 68 1.57 -6.66 -1.32
CA VAL A 68 0.47 -5.66 -1.30
C VAL A 68 -0.28 -5.62 -2.64
N LYS A 69 0.40 -5.86 -3.76
CA LYS A 69 -0.24 -5.97 -5.08
C LYS A 69 -1.09 -7.23 -5.22
N ALA A 70 -0.64 -8.36 -4.65
CA ALA A 70 -1.44 -9.59 -4.60
C ALA A 70 -2.70 -9.38 -3.76
N LEU A 71 -2.61 -8.75 -2.57
CA LEU A 71 -3.77 -8.42 -1.75
C LEU A 71 -4.78 -7.52 -2.48
N ALA A 72 -4.30 -6.64 -3.35
CA ALA A 72 -5.14 -5.75 -4.18
C ALA A 72 -5.67 -6.43 -5.45
N GLY A 73 -5.29 -7.67 -5.74
CA GLY A 73 -5.66 -8.38 -6.96
C GLY A 73 -5.03 -7.80 -8.24
N ILE A 74 -3.89 -7.11 -8.10
CA ILE A 74 -3.12 -6.55 -9.23
C ILE A 74 -2.20 -7.61 -9.78
N ASP A 75 -1.38 -8.20 -8.91
CA ASP A 75 -0.51 -9.32 -9.25
C ASP A 75 -1.16 -10.63 -8.81
N GLN A 76 -0.99 -11.67 -9.62
CA GLN A 76 -1.42 -13.01 -9.23
C GLN A 76 -0.33 -13.65 -8.35
N PRO A 77 -0.68 -14.20 -7.19
CA PRO A 77 0.27 -14.96 -6.40
C PRO A 77 0.66 -16.25 -7.12
N LEU A 78 1.83 -16.78 -6.82
CA LEU A 78 2.28 -18.07 -7.37
C LEU A 78 1.44 -19.26 -6.84
N SER A 79 0.95 -19.13 -5.60
CA SER A 79 0.02 -20.08 -4.99
C SER A 79 -0.73 -19.42 -3.83
N GLY A 80 -1.72 -20.13 -3.30
CA GLY A 80 -2.57 -19.66 -2.22
C GLY A 80 -3.67 -18.72 -2.70
N GLU A 81 -4.36 -18.11 -1.76
CA GLU A 81 -5.49 -17.25 -2.05
C GLU A 81 -5.57 -16.03 -1.12
N VAL A 82 -6.15 -14.96 -1.63
CA VAL A 82 -6.54 -13.79 -0.86
C VAL A 82 -8.05 -13.80 -0.72
N ILE A 83 -8.55 -13.73 0.51
CA ILE A 83 -9.97 -13.76 0.84
C ILE A 83 -10.36 -12.45 1.47
N VAL A 84 -11.42 -11.82 0.99
CA VAL A 84 -11.92 -10.54 1.50
C VAL A 84 -13.38 -10.67 1.92
N LYS A 85 -13.74 -10.07 3.04
CA LYS A 85 -15.12 -9.97 3.48
C LYS A 85 -15.91 -9.09 2.51
N GLN A 86 -17.01 -9.63 1.99
CA GLN A 86 -17.82 -8.92 1.00
C GLN A 86 -18.51 -7.68 1.59
N SER A 87 -18.82 -6.72 0.72
CA SER A 87 -19.71 -5.63 1.05
C SER A 87 -21.14 -6.16 1.31
N ASP A 88 -21.95 -5.41 2.04
CA ASP A 88 -23.32 -5.85 2.33
C ASP A 88 -24.14 -6.05 1.05
N GLU A 89 -23.95 -5.19 0.03
CA GLU A 89 -24.60 -5.35 -1.28
C GLU A 89 -24.21 -6.65 -1.99
N GLU A 90 -22.91 -6.98 -2.01
CA GLU A 90 -22.41 -8.21 -2.63
C GLU A 90 -22.82 -9.45 -1.84
N ARG A 91 -22.82 -9.36 -0.50
CA ARG A 91 -23.29 -10.43 0.38
C ARG A 91 -24.78 -10.74 0.16
N GLU A 92 -25.62 -9.72 0.04
CA GLU A 92 -27.03 -9.90 -0.29
C GLU A 92 -27.23 -10.55 -1.66
N ARG A 93 -26.41 -10.16 -2.65
CA ARG A 93 -26.48 -10.69 -4.02
C ARG A 93 -25.96 -12.12 -4.13
N THR A 94 -24.82 -12.43 -3.51
CA THR A 94 -24.11 -13.71 -3.65
C THR A 94 -24.46 -14.74 -2.58
N LYS A 95 -25.03 -14.29 -1.45
CA LYS A 95 -25.28 -15.08 -0.23
C LYS A 95 -24.00 -15.68 0.37
N LYS A 96 -22.85 -15.01 0.13
CA LYS A 96 -21.55 -15.38 0.68
C LYS A 96 -20.98 -14.23 1.49
N ASP A 97 -20.38 -14.52 2.63
CA ASP A 97 -19.77 -13.50 3.48
C ASP A 97 -18.39 -13.09 2.96
N TYR A 98 -17.69 -14.00 2.31
CA TYR A 98 -16.33 -13.80 1.81
C TYR A 98 -16.22 -14.15 0.33
N THR A 99 -15.23 -13.56 -0.33
CA THR A 99 -14.87 -13.86 -1.73
C THR A 99 -13.37 -13.91 -1.89
N THR A 100 -12.90 -14.75 -2.82
CA THR A 100 -11.50 -14.79 -3.23
C THR A 100 -11.23 -13.66 -4.22
N VAL A 101 -10.10 -12.98 -4.03
CA VAL A 101 -9.62 -11.90 -4.90
C VAL A 101 -8.75 -12.51 -5.99
N ASN A 102 -9.29 -12.60 -7.21
CA ASN A 102 -8.55 -13.07 -8.37
C ASN A 102 -8.22 -11.95 -9.35
N SER A 103 -8.69 -10.75 -9.08
CA SER A 103 -8.46 -9.58 -9.93
C SER A 103 -8.71 -8.28 -9.18
N LEU A 104 -8.16 -7.18 -9.69
CA LEU A 104 -8.44 -5.83 -9.19
C LEU A 104 -9.96 -5.53 -9.20
N LEU A 105 -10.72 -6.11 -10.13
CA LEU A 105 -12.17 -5.94 -10.18
C LEU A 105 -12.86 -6.65 -9.01
N ASP A 106 -12.41 -7.84 -8.62
CA ASP A 106 -12.95 -8.57 -7.47
C ASP A 106 -12.61 -7.83 -6.17
N ALA A 107 -11.37 -7.37 -6.02
CA ALA A 107 -10.94 -6.54 -4.91
C ALA A 107 -11.82 -5.28 -4.78
N LYS A 108 -12.03 -4.55 -5.89
CA LYS A 108 -12.88 -3.36 -5.92
C LYS A 108 -14.33 -3.65 -5.53
N LYS A 109 -14.93 -4.73 -6.01
CA LYS A 109 -16.30 -5.14 -5.64
C LYS A 109 -16.42 -5.45 -4.15
N SER A 110 -15.36 -5.98 -3.55
CA SER A 110 -15.29 -6.26 -2.11
C SER A 110 -14.96 -5.03 -1.26
N GLY A 111 -14.80 -3.86 -1.88
CA GLY A 111 -14.51 -2.62 -1.19
C GLY A 111 -13.02 -2.40 -0.89
N VAL A 112 -12.12 -3.05 -1.62
CA VAL A 112 -10.67 -2.80 -1.53
C VAL A 112 -10.30 -1.67 -2.50
N GLY A 113 -9.70 -0.61 -1.99
CA GLY A 113 -9.07 0.47 -2.75
C GLY A 113 -7.56 0.31 -2.76
N TYR A 114 -6.91 0.66 -3.87
CA TYR A 114 -5.46 0.62 -4.00
C TYR A 114 -4.89 1.95 -4.50
N VAL A 115 -3.79 2.37 -3.89
CA VAL A 115 -3.01 3.56 -4.30
C VAL A 115 -1.58 3.11 -4.59
N SER A 116 -1.15 3.30 -5.84
CA SER A 116 0.19 2.93 -6.29
C SER A 116 1.27 3.89 -5.78
N GLY A 117 2.46 3.37 -5.51
CA GLY A 117 3.66 4.14 -5.19
C GLY A 117 4.31 4.78 -6.42
N ASP A 118 4.13 4.22 -7.61
CA ASP A 118 4.63 4.83 -8.85
C ASP A 118 3.60 5.80 -9.43
N ARG A 119 3.57 7.02 -8.83
CA ARG A 119 2.67 8.07 -9.27
C ARG A 119 2.74 8.34 -10.76
N LYS A 120 3.94 8.35 -11.33
CA LYS A 120 4.16 8.78 -12.72
C LYS A 120 3.74 7.73 -13.74
N LYS A 121 4.00 6.45 -13.47
CA LYS A 121 3.71 5.36 -14.40
C LYS A 121 2.30 4.78 -14.21
N GLU A 122 1.88 4.63 -12.96
CA GLU A 122 0.65 3.91 -12.59
C GLU A 122 -0.41 4.83 -11.97
N GLY A 123 0.05 5.92 -11.33
CA GLY A 123 -0.79 6.71 -10.46
C GLY A 123 -1.64 7.75 -11.16
N ILE A 124 -1.11 8.49 -12.13
CA ILE A 124 -1.81 9.59 -12.80
C ILE A 124 -1.98 9.35 -14.30
N PHE A 125 -3.01 9.97 -14.86
CA PHE A 125 -3.23 10.07 -16.29
C PHE A 125 -2.78 11.48 -16.75
N PRO A 126 -1.53 11.64 -17.23
CA PRO A 126 -0.92 12.96 -17.42
C PRO A 126 -1.63 13.85 -18.44
N ASN A 127 -2.30 13.23 -19.40
CA ASN A 127 -3.06 13.92 -20.47
C ASN A 127 -4.52 14.19 -20.09
N MET A 128 -4.93 13.87 -18.87
CA MET A 128 -6.27 14.13 -18.35
C MET A 128 -6.26 15.29 -17.35
N SER A 129 -7.40 15.92 -17.19
CA SER A 129 -7.59 17.00 -16.23
C SER A 129 -7.48 16.51 -14.76
N ILE A 130 -7.35 17.43 -13.83
CA ILE A 130 -7.38 17.16 -12.39
C ILE A 130 -8.70 16.46 -12.04
N TYR A 131 -9.81 16.99 -12.58
CA TYR A 131 -11.14 16.43 -12.37
C TYR A 131 -11.25 14.99 -12.85
N GLU A 132 -10.88 14.73 -14.11
CA GLU A 132 -10.94 13.38 -14.68
C GLU A 132 -10.07 12.40 -13.93
N ASN A 133 -8.86 12.80 -13.53
CA ASN A 133 -7.98 11.96 -12.71
C ASN A 133 -8.63 11.53 -11.40
N MET A 134 -9.46 12.37 -10.79
CA MET A 134 -10.13 12.04 -9.53
C MET A 134 -11.38 11.18 -9.73
N VAL A 135 -12.25 11.56 -10.68
CA VAL A 135 -13.59 10.96 -10.78
C VAL A 135 -13.71 9.77 -11.74
N ILE A 136 -12.65 9.42 -12.46
CA ILE A 136 -12.66 8.33 -13.47
C ILE A 136 -13.22 6.99 -12.92
N PRO A 137 -12.98 6.57 -11.66
CA PRO A 137 -13.55 5.32 -11.16
C PRO A 137 -15.08 5.34 -11.05
N LEU A 138 -15.67 6.52 -11.04
CA LEU A 138 -17.11 6.72 -10.86
C LEU A 138 -17.90 6.65 -12.17
N TYR A 139 -17.25 6.79 -13.33
CA TYR A 139 -17.94 6.80 -14.63
C TYR A 139 -18.74 5.52 -14.92
N LYS A 140 -18.38 4.39 -14.33
CA LYS A 140 -19.11 3.12 -14.44
C LYS A 140 -19.95 2.80 -13.18
N GLY A 141 -19.87 3.65 -12.15
CA GLY A 141 -20.55 3.43 -10.88
C GLY A 141 -22.01 3.91 -10.87
N LYS A 142 -22.71 3.61 -9.79
CA LYS A 142 -24.09 4.09 -9.52
C LYS A 142 -24.15 5.62 -9.46
N GLN A 143 -23.07 6.26 -8.96
CA GLN A 143 -22.95 7.71 -8.82
C GLN A 143 -22.96 8.46 -10.15
N ALA A 144 -22.52 7.81 -11.23
CA ALA A 144 -22.45 8.44 -12.55
C ALA A 144 -23.67 8.18 -13.43
N LYS A 145 -24.53 7.21 -13.07
CA LYS A 145 -25.65 6.78 -13.92
C LYS A 145 -26.99 7.24 -13.37
N THR A 146 -27.84 7.79 -14.23
CA THR A 146 -29.26 7.94 -13.93
C THR A 146 -29.92 6.56 -13.97
N SER A 147 -30.86 6.30 -13.07
CA SER A 147 -31.73 5.13 -13.08
C SER A 147 -32.74 5.24 -14.24
N GLY A 148 -32.37 4.87 -15.43
CA GLY A 148 -33.34 4.89 -16.52
C GLY A 148 -32.72 4.65 -17.90
N GLY A 149 -32.76 3.43 -18.33
CA GLY A 149 -32.60 3.11 -19.73
C GLY A 149 -31.21 2.76 -20.24
N PHE A 150 -31.18 2.28 -21.47
CA PHE A 150 -30.04 1.76 -22.23
C PHE A 150 -28.91 2.79 -22.47
N ILE A 151 -29.17 4.09 -22.26
CA ILE A 151 -28.23 5.19 -22.40
C ILE A 151 -28.06 5.84 -21.01
N GLY A 152 -26.97 5.53 -20.30
CA GLY A 152 -26.66 6.14 -19.02
C GLY A 152 -26.13 7.56 -19.21
N PHE A 153 -26.84 8.55 -18.72
CA PHE A 153 -26.33 9.93 -18.62
C PHE A 153 -25.40 10.04 -17.41
N ILE A 154 -24.30 10.78 -17.57
CA ILE A 154 -23.38 11.08 -16.47
C ILE A 154 -24.03 12.17 -15.59
N LYS A 155 -24.14 11.91 -14.29
CA LYS A 155 -24.66 12.87 -13.33
C LYS A 155 -23.58 13.88 -12.93
N TRP A 156 -23.34 14.84 -13.79
CA TRP A 156 -22.27 15.85 -13.60
C TRP A 156 -22.37 16.61 -12.28
N MET A 157 -23.56 16.91 -11.80
CA MET A 157 -23.74 17.62 -10.53
C MET A 157 -23.24 16.78 -9.34
N GLU A 158 -23.56 15.49 -9.31
CA GLU A 158 -23.09 14.59 -8.25
C GLU A 158 -21.58 14.42 -8.29
N LEU A 159 -21.01 14.20 -9.48
CA LEU A 159 -19.56 14.05 -9.63
C LEU A 159 -18.80 15.34 -9.27
N ASN A 160 -19.35 16.51 -9.59
CA ASN A 160 -18.78 17.78 -9.17
C ASN A 160 -18.80 17.92 -7.64
N GLY A 161 -19.91 17.56 -6.99
CA GLY A 161 -20.01 17.58 -5.53
C GLY A 161 -18.99 16.67 -4.86
N ILE A 162 -18.77 15.46 -5.41
CA ILE A 162 -17.74 14.53 -4.92
C ILE A 162 -16.34 15.13 -5.10
N PHE A 163 -16.06 15.72 -6.26
CA PHE A 163 -14.78 16.36 -6.52
C PHE A 163 -14.51 17.50 -5.54
N ASP A 164 -15.46 18.42 -5.38
CA ASP A 164 -15.32 19.59 -4.50
C ASP A 164 -15.14 19.15 -3.04
N TRP A 165 -15.90 18.12 -2.59
CA TRP A 165 -15.76 17.51 -1.27
C TRP A 165 -14.36 16.93 -1.03
N GLU A 166 -13.82 16.16 -1.97
CA GLU A 166 -12.48 15.56 -1.82
C GLU A 166 -11.37 16.59 -1.87
N VAL A 167 -11.53 17.65 -2.70
CA VAL A 167 -10.57 18.76 -2.75
C VAL A 167 -10.51 19.48 -1.39
N GLU A 168 -11.65 19.74 -0.78
CA GLU A 168 -11.72 20.38 0.54
C GLU A 168 -11.18 19.42 1.62
N ARG A 169 -11.66 18.18 1.66
CA ARG A 169 -11.31 17.17 2.66
C ARG A 169 -9.80 16.94 2.74
N LEU A 170 -9.13 16.77 1.58
CA LEU A 170 -7.69 16.53 1.51
C LEU A 170 -6.86 17.82 1.37
N SER A 171 -7.50 18.99 1.46
CA SER A 171 -6.83 20.30 1.29
C SER A 171 -5.95 20.33 0.03
N ILE A 172 -6.53 19.91 -1.12
CA ILE A 172 -5.82 19.87 -2.39
C ILE A 172 -5.68 21.28 -2.94
N LYS A 173 -4.44 21.78 -3.06
CA LYS A 173 -4.20 23.07 -3.69
C LYS A 173 -4.25 22.91 -5.21
N THR A 174 -5.37 23.32 -5.81
CA THR A 174 -5.61 23.19 -7.25
C THR A 174 -6.04 24.53 -7.86
N GLY A 175 -5.72 24.72 -9.13
CA GLY A 175 -6.35 25.74 -9.98
C GLY A 175 -7.67 25.24 -10.57
N PRO A 176 -8.12 25.76 -11.73
CA PRO A 176 -9.30 25.26 -12.39
C PRO A 176 -9.24 23.74 -12.59
N LYS A 177 -10.32 23.04 -12.24
CA LYS A 177 -10.38 21.56 -12.27
C LYS A 177 -10.15 20.94 -13.66
N ASN A 178 -10.34 21.72 -14.72
CA ASN A 178 -10.09 21.31 -16.10
C ASN A 178 -8.61 21.43 -16.53
N ASN A 179 -7.73 22.00 -15.67
CA ASN A 179 -6.32 21.99 -15.96
C ASN A 179 -5.76 20.56 -15.92
N LEU A 180 -4.70 20.31 -16.68
CA LEU A 180 -4.03 19.02 -16.66
C LEU A 180 -3.51 18.70 -15.26
N ILE A 181 -3.54 17.44 -14.86
CA ILE A 181 -3.01 16.97 -13.57
C ILE A 181 -1.54 17.34 -13.40
N THR A 182 -0.78 17.43 -14.50
CA THR A 182 0.62 17.79 -14.52
C THR A 182 0.89 19.25 -14.10
N SER A 183 -0.13 20.10 -14.04
CA SER A 183 -0.02 21.47 -13.52
C SER A 183 0.09 21.54 -12.00
N LEU A 184 -0.21 20.43 -11.30
CA LEU A 184 -0.11 20.33 -9.86
C LEU A 184 1.32 19.96 -9.41
N SER A 185 1.68 20.43 -8.20
CA SER A 185 2.87 19.91 -7.50
C SER A 185 2.74 18.42 -7.21
N GLY A 186 3.88 17.73 -7.03
CA GLY A 186 3.90 16.29 -6.74
C GLY A 186 3.03 15.90 -5.55
N GLY A 187 3.05 16.67 -4.47
CA GLY A 187 2.21 16.40 -3.30
C GLY A 187 0.71 16.55 -3.59
N ASN A 188 0.30 17.54 -4.41
CA ASN A 188 -1.11 17.67 -4.79
C ASN A 188 -1.55 16.61 -5.79
N GLN A 189 -0.67 16.14 -6.70
CA GLN A 189 -0.95 14.98 -7.55
C GLN A 189 -1.19 13.73 -6.68
N GLN A 190 -0.37 13.52 -5.65
CA GLN A 190 -0.53 12.40 -4.71
C GLN A 190 -1.87 12.48 -3.97
N LYS A 191 -2.24 13.67 -3.48
CA LYS A 191 -3.54 13.90 -2.84
C LYS A 191 -4.71 13.57 -3.79
N VAL A 192 -4.61 13.91 -5.09
CA VAL A 192 -5.62 13.53 -6.10
C VAL A 192 -5.72 12.02 -6.28
N MET A 193 -4.59 11.29 -6.27
CA MET A 193 -4.61 9.82 -6.33
C MET A 193 -5.29 9.19 -5.12
N ILE A 194 -5.01 9.72 -3.93
CA ILE A 194 -5.63 9.28 -2.67
C ILE A 194 -7.12 9.63 -2.69
N ALA A 195 -7.49 10.85 -3.09
CA ALA A 195 -8.87 11.26 -3.28
C ALA A 195 -9.62 10.29 -4.21
N ARG A 196 -9.02 9.96 -5.37
CA ARG A 196 -9.59 9.00 -6.31
C ARG A 196 -9.90 7.64 -5.66
N ALA A 197 -9.04 7.14 -4.78
CA ALA A 197 -9.31 5.89 -4.06
C ALA A 197 -10.50 6.07 -3.10
N PHE A 198 -10.58 7.17 -2.39
CA PHE A 198 -11.68 7.46 -1.46
C PHE A 198 -13.03 7.68 -2.16
N THR A 199 -13.06 8.23 -3.40
CA THR A 199 -14.32 8.39 -4.15
C THR A 199 -15.10 7.09 -4.32
N THR A 200 -14.43 5.94 -4.23
CA THR A 200 -15.06 4.61 -4.30
C THR A 200 -15.57 4.10 -2.97
N THR A 201 -15.48 4.89 -1.91
CA THR A 201 -15.87 4.51 -0.54
C THR A 201 -15.33 3.13 -0.11
N PRO A 202 -13.99 2.94 -0.12
CA PRO A 202 -13.40 1.66 0.20
C PRO A 202 -13.63 1.29 1.66
N LYS A 203 -13.70 -0.01 1.97
CA LYS A 203 -13.66 -0.55 3.34
C LYS A 203 -12.23 -0.85 3.77
N ILE A 204 -11.42 -1.28 2.82
CA ILE A 204 -9.99 -1.56 2.99
C ILE A 204 -9.21 -0.69 2.01
N LEU A 205 -8.21 0.04 2.51
CA LEU A 205 -7.35 0.88 1.69
C LEU A 205 -5.92 0.36 1.73
N ILE A 206 -5.42 -0.07 0.58
CA ILE A 206 -4.03 -0.53 0.41
C ILE A 206 -3.23 0.62 -0.23
N LEU A 207 -2.22 1.09 0.49
CA LEU A 207 -1.38 2.22 0.12
C LEU A 207 0.05 1.69 -0.07
N ASN A 208 0.52 1.68 -1.30
CA ASN A 208 1.85 1.24 -1.64
C ASN A 208 2.77 2.45 -1.74
N ASP A 209 3.58 2.71 -0.72
CA ASP A 209 4.53 3.83 -0.58
C ASP A 209 3.92 5.20 -0.99
N PRO A 210 2.74 5.57 -0.42
CA PRO A 210 1.96 6.72 -0.88
C PRO A 210 2.62 8.06 -0.56
N ALA A 211 3.59 8.07 0.35
CA ALA A 211 4.25 9.26 0.84
C ALA A 211 5.59 9.54 0.13
N ARG A 212 5.98 8.69 -0.82
CA ARG A 212 7.23 8.81 -1.55
C ARG A 212 7.32 10.09 -2.37
N GLY A 213 8.32 10.91 -2.08
CA GLY A 213 8.60 12.13 -2.84
C GLY A 213 7.58 13.25 -2.66
N ILE A 214 6.88 13.29 -1.53
CA ILE A 214 6.03 14.39 -1.12
C ILE A 214 6.62 15.12 0.09
N ASP A 215 6.23 16.37 0.29
CA ASP A 215 6.72 17.20 1.40
C ASP A 215 6.13 16.77 2.75
N VAL A 216 6.80 17.19 3.83
CA VAL A 216 6.43 16.82 5.21
C VAL A 216 5.01 17.26 5.58
N GLY A 217 4.54 18.41 5.05
CA GLY A 217 3.19 18.88 5.29
C GLY A 217 2.14 17.96 4.69
N ALA A 218 2.34 17.56 3.41
CA ALA A 218 1.46 16.64 2.72
C ALA A 218 1.46 15.23 3.36
N LYS A 219 2.61 14.76 3.90
CA LYS A 219 2.68 13.51 4.68
C LYS A 219 1.81 13.56 5.93
N ARG A 220 1.89 14.66 6.70
CA ARG A 220 1.04 14.85 7.90
C ARG A 220 -0.45 14.81 7.56
N ASP A 221 -0.84 15.48 6.49
CA ASP A 221 -2.23 15.47 6.02
C ASP A 221 -2.67 14.04 5.67
N LEU A 222 -1.84 13.28 4.92
CA LEU A 222 -2.11 11.90 4.58
C LEU A 222 -2.36 11.03 5.84
N TYR A 223 -1.45 11.08 6.84
CA TYR A 223 -1.59 10.28 8.06
C TYR A 223 -2.81 10.68 8.89
N LYS A 224 -3.13 11.99 8.94
CA LYS A 224 -4.35 12.47 9.56
C LYS A 224 -5.60 11.87 8.90
N HIS A 225 -5.67 11.89 7.57
CA HIS A 225 -6.81 11.36 6.84
C HIS A 225 -6.90 9.83 6.95
N LEU A 226 -5.77 9.14 7.00
CA LEU A 226 -5.75 7.69 7.21
C LEU A 226 -6.30 7.32 8.59
N ARG A 227 -5.95 8.06 9.65
CA ARG A 227 -6.52 7.88 10.98
C ARG A 227 -8.02 8.15 11.01
N ILE A 228 -8.48 9.23 10.37
CA ILE A 228 -9.91 9.55 10.26
C ILE A 228 -10.64 8.39 9.58
N PHE A 229 -10.13 7.92 8.45
CA PHE A 229 -10.70 6.80 7.69
C PHE A 229 -10.86 5.54 8.57
N VAL A 230 -9.83 5.21 9.34
CA VAL A 230 -9.86 4.03 10.21
C VAL A 230 -10.79 4.24 11.41
N ASN A 231 -10.84 5.43 11.99
CA ASN A 231 -11.79 5.78 13.07
C ASN A 231 -13.24 5.73 12.60
N GLU A 232 -13.51 5.95 11.31
CA GLU A 232 -14.82 5.82 10.68
C GLU A 232 -15.15 4.36 10.29
N GLY A 233 -14.32 3.40 10.70
CA GLY A 233 -14.54 1.96 10.50
C GLY A 233 -13.86 1.36 9.29
N GLY A 234 -12.98 2.12 8.61
CA GLY A 234 -12.10 1.62 7.56
C GLY A 234 -10.95 0.78 8.13
N THR A 235 -10.21 0.13 7.24
CA THR A 235 -9.01 -0.67 7.55
C THR A 235 -7.94 -0.35 6.53
N ALA A 236 -6.68 -0.26 6.93
CA ALA A 236 -5.62 0.16 6.01
C ALA A 236 -4.40 -0.74 6.05
N ILE A 237 -3.80 -0.96 4.89
CA ILE A 237 -2.45 -1.51 4.73
C ILE A 237 -1.58 -0.40 4.17
N PHE A 238 -0.49 -0.11 4.86
CA PHE A 238 0.40 1.00 4.56
C PHE A 238 1.83 0.48 4.36
N LEU A 239 2.25 0.32 3.10
CA LEU A 239 3.64 0.02 2.77
C LEU A 239 4.43 1.32 2.73
N SER A 240 5.57 1.35 3.41
CA SER A 240 6.53 2.44 3.34
C SER A 240 7.98 1.96 3.41
N SER A 241 8.84 2.70 2.74
CA SER A 241 10.29 2.59 2.86
C SER A 241 10.88 3.47 3.98
N GLU A 242 10.10 4.40 4.54
CA GLU A 242 10.52 5.31 5.61
C GLU A 242 10.00 4.79 6.96
N LEU A 243 10.90 4.24 7.79
CA LEU A 243 10.53 3.52 9.02
C LEU A 243 9.89 4.41 10.08
N GLU A 244 10.23 5.69 10.08
CA GLU A 244 9.65 6.68 11.00
C GLU A 244 8.15 6.90 10.77
N GLU A 245 7.64 6.58 9.58
CA GLU A 245 6.22 6.74 9.23
C GLU A 245 5.31 5.79 9.99
N PHE A 246 5.83 4.65 10.44
CA PHE A 246 5.05 3.66 11.19
C PHE A 246 4.78 4.09 12.64
N ILE A 247 5.66 4.94 13.21
CA ILE A 247 5.56 5.35 14.62
C ILE A 247 4.27 6.13 14.85
N GLY A 248 3.47 5.64 15.80
CA GLY A 248 2.21 6.28 16.16
C GLY A 248 1.12 6.26 15.06
N LEU A 249 1.40 5.64 13.91
CA LEU A 249 0.43 5.43 12.85
C LEU A 249 -0.07 3.98 12.83
N CYS A 250 0.83 3.01 12.81
CA CYS A 250 0.50 1.61 12.65
C CYS A 250 0.25 0.91 13.99
N HIS A 251 -0.61 -0.12 13.96
CA HIS A 251 -0.88 -0.99 15.10
C HIS A 251 0.12 -2.14 15.13
N ARG A 252 0.56 -2.58 13.95
CA ARG A 252 1.51 -3.65 13.75
C ARG A 252 2.28 -3.41 12.46
N VAL A 253 3.53 -3.90 12.37
CA VAL A 253 4.38 -3.79 11.17
C VAL A 253 4.91 -5.16 10.79
N LEU A 254 4.69 -5.54 9.53
CA LEU A 254 5.28 -6.73 8.91
C LEU A 254 6.58 -6.36 8.20
N VAL A 255 7.65 -7.05 8.54
CA VAL A 255 8.95 -6.91 7.85
C VAL A 255 9.12 -8.06 6.88
N PHE A 256 9.29 -7.72 5.61
CA PHE A 256 9.49 -8.68 4.52
C PHE A 256 10.97 -8.95 4.28
N ARG A 257 11.27 -10.24 4.03
CA ARG A 257 12.56 -10.71 3.58
C ARG A 257 12.38 -11.98 2.75
N ASP A 258 13.12 -12.07 1.64
CA ASP A 258 13.15 -13.24 0.76
C ASP A 258 11.74 -13.73 0.34
N GLY A 259 10.83 -12.78 0.06
CA GLY A 259 9.47 -13.06 -0.38
C GLY A 259 8.49 -13.51 0.71
N SER A 260 8.86 -13.37 1.99
CA SER A 260 8.09 -13.86 3.14
C SER A 260 8.00 -12.82 4.24
N ILE A 261 7.06 -13.00 5.18
CA ILE A 261 7.02 -12.24 6.43
C ILE A 261 8.12 -12.79 7.35
N PHE A 262 9.19 -12.04 7.51
CA PHE A 262 10.32 -12.42 8.34
C PHE A 262 10.06 -12.16 9.82
N GLU A 263 9.48 -10.98 10.13
CA GLU A 263 9.21 -10.56 11.51
C GLU A 263 7.96 -9.68 11.56
N THR A 264 7.31 -9.68 12.73
CA THR A 264 6.14 -8.84 13.01
C THR A 264 6.39 -8.06 14.29
N PHE A 265 6.26 -6.73 14.22
CA PHE A 265 6.36 -5.85 15.36
C PHE A 265 4.97 -5.36 15.75
N GLU A 266 4.59 -5.60 16.99
CA GLU A 266 3.38 -5.02 17.58
C GLU A 266 3.64 -3.56 17.95
N LYS A 267 2.58 -2.80 18.17
CA LYS A 267 2.60 -1.34 18.36
C LYS A 267 3.67 -0.84 19.33
N GLU A 268 3.83 -1.53 20.45
CA GLU A 268 4.76 -1.17 21.52
C GLU A 268 6.22 -1.36 21.11
N ASP A 269 6.47 -2.29 20.18
CA ASP A 269 7.80 -2.65 19.68
C ASP A 269 8.16 -1.88 18.39
N ILE A 270 7.25 -1.06 17.84
CA ILE A 270 7.49 -0.28 16.62
C ILE A 270 8.51 0.81 16.88
N ASN A 271 9.74 0.56 16.46
CA ASN A 271 10.88 1.47 16.54
C ASN A 271 11.72 1.33 15.27
N PRO A 272 12.21 2.43 14.66
CA PRO A 272 13.01 2.37 13.43
C PRO A 272 14.24 1.46 13.56
N ASN A 273 14.90 1.46 14.71
CA ASN A 273 16.09 0.63 14.92
C ASN A 273 15.73 -0.86 14.98
N THR A 274 14.68 -1.23 15.71
CA THR A 274 14.23 -2.64 15.80
C THR A 274 13.73 -3.16 14.48
N ILE A 275 12.97 -2.35 13.72
CA ILE A 275 12.52 -2.70 12.38
C ILE A 275 13.72 -2.88 11.44
N LEU A 276 14.70 -1.96 11.51
CA LEU A 276 15.91 -2.04 10.69
C LEU A 276 16.72 -3.31 11.00
N GLU A 277 16.88 -3.65 12.29
CA GLU A 277 17.52 -4.91 12.71
C GLU A 277 16.80 -6.12 12.14
N GLY A 278 15.46 -6.15 12.19
CA GLY A 278 14.63 -7.17 11.56
C GLY A 278 14.85 -7.26 10.05
N MET A 279 14.94 -6.14 9.34
CA MET A 279 15.20 -6.11 7.89
C MET A 279 16.56 -6.74 7.53
N PHE A 280 17.56 -6.63 8.42
CA PHE A 280 18.88 -7.27 8.27
C PHE A 280 18.95 -8.68 8.85
N GLY A 281 17.88 -9.18 9.45
CA GLY A 281 17.82 -10.53 9.99
C GLY A 281 18.47 -10.69 11.38
N HIS A 282 18.60 -9.60 12.12
CA HIS A 282 19.05 -9.62 13.52
C HIS A 282 17.83 -9.67 14.44
N THR A 283 17.33 -10.87 14.74
CA THR A 283 16.27 -11.05 15.74
C THR A 283 16.82 -10.83 17.14
N GLN A 284 16.31 -9.85 17.87
CA GLN A 284 16.51 -9.78 19.30
C GLN A 284 15.72 -10.92 19.95
N LYS A 285 16.42 -11.98 20.38
CA LYS A 285 15.81 -12.98 21.26
C LYS A 285 15.32 -12.23 22.51
N LYS A 286 14.00 -12.15 22.72
CA LYS A 286 13.43 -11.74 24.01
C LYS A 286 14.05 -12.66 25.07
N SER A 287 15.03 -12.16 25.83
CA SER A 287 15.58 -12.85 26.99
C SER A 287 14.49 -12.88 28.06
N ASN A 288 13.78 -13.98 28.16
CA ASN A 288 12.99 -14.29 29.35
C ASN A 288 13.97 -14.45 30.50
N ASN A 289 14.22 -13.38 31.24
CA ASN A 289 14.85 -13.42 32.54
C ASN A 289 13.87 -14.08 33.52
N ASN A 290 13.84 -15.40 33.50
CA ASN A 290 13.45 -16.16 34.69
C ASN A 290 14.73 -16.47 35.45
N LEU A 291 14.96 -15.72 36.53
CA LEU A 291 15.91 -16.09 37.55
C LEU A 291 15.51 -17.46 38.10
N SER A 292 16.37 -18.47 37.89
CA SER A 292 16.47 -19.60 38.77
C SER A 292 17.95 -19.86 39.02
N THR A 293 18.33 -19.59 40.24
CA THR A 293 19.58 -19.96 40.91
C THR A 293 19.80 -21.48 40.87
N GLY A 294 21.04 -21.89 40.59
CA GLY A 294 21.45 -23.25 40.98
C GLY A 294 22.50 -23.93 40.12
N GLN A 295 23.76 -23.74 40.53
CA GLN A 295 24.85 -24.72 40.62
C GLN A 295 25.43 -25.44 39.38
N ASN A 296 26.72 -25.10 39.21
CA ASN A 296 27.89 -25.88 38.79
C ASN A 296 27.73 -27.31 38.24
N SER A 297 28.30 -27.57 37.07
CA SER A 297 29.38 -28.59 36.95
C SER A 297 30.04 -28.56 35.59
N ASP A 298 31.36 -28.72 35.61
CA ASP A 298 32.33 -28.85 34.55
C ASP A 298 31.98 -29.93 33.50
N HIS A 299 32.34 -29.76 32.23
CA HIS A 299 33.36 -30.50 31.50
C HIS A 299 33.24 -30.41 29.96
N LYS A 300 34.42 -30.17 29.38
CA LYS A 300 34.95 -30.65 28.10
C LYS A 300 34.63 -29.95 26.81
N ALA A 301 35.69 -29.33 26.35
CA ALA A 301 36.00 -28.99 24.97
C ALA A 301 35.78 -30.18 24.00
N ASN A 302 35.19 -29.91 22.86
CA ASN A 302 35.39 -30.74 21.68
C ASN A 302 35.52 -29.84 20.42
N ASN A 303 36.72 -29.92 19.87
CA ASN A 303 37.11 -29.38 18.59
C ASN A 303 36.29 -30.03 17.47
N ASN A 304 35.76 -29.23 16.56
CA ASN A 304 35.49 -29.70 15.19
C ASN A 304 35.72 -28.63 14.13
N PRO A 305 36.09 -29.00 12.92
CA PRO A 305 36.99 -28.26 12.07
C PRO A 305 36.30 -27.27 11.13
N ILE A 306 37.07 -26.26 10.80
CA ILE A 306 36.81 -25.20 9.81
C ILE A 306 36.51 -25.83 8.43
N ILE A 307 35.28 -25.67 7.94
CA ILE A 307 34.94 -25.92 6.55
C ILE A 307 35.17 -24.64 5.75
N GLN A 308 36.20 -24.68 4.92
CA GLN A 308 36.49 -23.67 3.93
C GLN A 308 35.40 -23.65 2.85
N ASN A 309 34.61 -22.61 2.78
CA ASN A 309 33.66 -22.40 1.69
C ASN A 309 34.37 -21.85 0.46
N LYS A 310 34.41 -22.68 -0.54
CA LYS A 310 34.88 -22.41 -1.90
C LYS A 310 33.95 -21.40 -2.57
N ILE A 311 34.48 -20.24 -2.94
CA ILE A 311 33.77 -19.20 -3.70
C ILE A 311 33.56 -19.72 -5.13
N ILE A 312 32.31 -19.98 -5.50
CA ILE A 312 31.90 -20.29 -6.88
C ILE A 312 31.48 -18.96 -7.52
N LYS A 313 32.24 -18.50 -8.51
CA LYS A 313 31.88 -17.37 -9.36
C LYS A 313 30.72 -17.77 -10.29
N PRO A 314 29.66 -16.95 -10.44
CA PRO A 314 28.64 -17.24 -11.43
C PRO A 314 29.15 -16.97 -12.85
N THR A 315 29.03 -17.97 -13.72
CA THR A 315 29.21 -17.86 -15.15
C THR A 315 28.01 -17.23 -15.81
N VAL A 316 28.18 -16.11 -16.47
CA VAL A 316 27.18 -15.41 -17.29
C VAL A 316 26.97 -16.18 -18.61
N PRO A 317 25.74 -16.50 -19.02
CA PRO A 317 25.49 -17.02 -20.36
C PRO A 317 25.54 -15.89 -21.38
N THR A 318 26.47 -15.96 -22.29
CA THR A 318 26.56 -15.15 -23.51
C THR A 318 25.55 -15.72 -24.53
N ASN A 319 24.38 -15.08 -24.69
CA ASN A 319 23.59 -15.05 -25.92
C ASN A 319 22.32 -14.19 -25.71
N VAL A 320 22.53 -12.87 -25.78
CA VAL A 320 21.41 -11.93 -25.96
C VAL A 320 21.54 -11.38 -27.38
N LYS A 321 20.59 -11.76 -28.25
CA LYS A 321 20.41 -11.08 -29.54
C LYS A 321 19.87 -9.69 -29.29
N VAL A 322 20.68 -8.69 -29.59
CA VAL A 322 20.28 -7.29 -29.67
C VAL A 322 19.39 -7.13 -30.89
N VAL A 323 18.12 -6.77 -30.70
CA VAL A 323 17.20 -6.35 -31.77
C VAL A 323 17.32 -4.84 -31.89
N ASP A 324 17.82 -4.39 -33.03
CA ASP A 324 18.00 -2.98 -33.38
C ASP A 324 16.69 -2.40 -33.89
N PHE A 325 16.13 -1.41 -33.20
CA PHE A 325 14.91 -0.71 -33.58
C PHE A 325 15.23 0.63 -34.25
N THR A 326 15.72 0.57 -35.50
CA THR A 326 15.88 1.75 -36.36
C THR A 326 15.00 1.68 -37.61
N ASP A 327 13.69 1.49 -37.46
CA ASP A 327 12.76 1.71 -38.57
C ASP A 327 11.60 2.61 -38.15
N LYS A 328 11.53 3.78 -38.80
CA LYS A 328 10.43 4.74 -38.68
C LYS A 328 9.18 4.14 -39.32
N PRO A 329 7.99 4.21 -38.70
CA PRO A 329 6.75 3.76 -39.35
C PRO A 329 6.34 4.72 -40.45
N LYS A 330 6.04 4.13 -41.63
CA LYS A 330 5.40 4.80 -42.75
C LYS A 330 3.97 5.15 -42.39
N SER A 331 3.54 6.35 -42.81
CA SER A 331 2.22 6.91 -42.66
C SER A 331 1.10 6.04 -43.29
N ASN A 332 -0.07 6.05 -42.61
CA ASN A 332 -1.37 5.55 -43.03
C ASN A 332 -1.70 4.07 -42.76
N GLU A 333 -1.92 3.74 -41.49
CA GLU A 333 -2.88 2.68 -41.17
C GLU A 333 -3.82 3.15 -40.05
N LYS A 334 -5.13 3.08 -40.33
CA LYS A 334 -6.20 3.37 -39.35
C LYS A 334 -6.21 2.28 -38.30
N ILE A 335 -5.76 2.61 -37.09
CA ILE A 335 -5.85 1.71 -35.92
C ILE A 335 -7.31 1.62 -35.52
N LYS A 336 -7.94 0.47 -35.76
CA LYS A 336 -9.22 0.09 -35.13
C LYS A 336 -8.96 -0.35 -33.71
N VAL A 337 -9.25 0.51 -32.73
CA VAL A 337 -9.24 0.15 -31.31
C VAL A 337 -10.48 -0.70 -31.04
N LYS A 338 -10.28 -1.98 -30.75
CA LYS A 338 -11.31 -2.84 -30.14
C LYS A 338 -11.26 -2.63 -28.63
N TYR A 339 -12.35 -2.10 -28.09
CA TYR A 339 -12.56 -2.08 -26.64
C TYR A 339 -13.08 -3.45 -26.18
N PHE A 340 -12.36 -4.07 -25.27
CA PHE A 340 -12.82 -5.19 -24.45
C PHE A 340 -13.37 -4.68 -23.13
#